data_21bbb298b7f51b88b6b42a584524e60b
#
_entry.id   21bbb298b7f51b88b6b42a584524e60b
#
_cell.length_a   1.000
_cell.length_b   1.000
_cell.length_c   1.000
_cell.angle_alpha   90.00
_cell.angle_beta   90.00
_cell.angle_gamma   90.00
#
_symmetry.space_group_name_H-M   'P 1'
#
loop_
_entity.id
_entity.type
_entity.pdbx_description
1 polymer ?
#
loop_
_entity_poly.entity_id
_entity_poly.type
_entity_poly.pdbx_seq_one_letter_code
_entity_poly.pdbx_strand_id
1 'polypeptide(L)'
;MTKRIDNATPTIERCVTSYPARRGYRPGVVYPPHVPGVKDSIDLHCHAHEGQQDALALAKLASESGMRGILYKTIGSISGEYRPMAALQPVVSELQKWSDGCGVEAIQCWAGYGLTMDNKPPSLEKLRRNLDEGVAGVWLPVFNHANTYNKVGGRTIWMDPAADPKAHTAPLPWDESLKHGHYMLDERGKLKPFYRDAVKMVAERDVALFFGHATHPEIYALAELVESLGFERAIIDHPFSPFVDLTVAQMQELVRVGITMNFTYDEISPLLGVDPKRIYDAIRGVGVEHVTLSSDAGEPLFPHSVECMRLIRGYMEAFGLSGAEADIVCCTNPAKLVGLHHETTSN
;
A
#
# COMPACT_ATOMS: atom_id res chain seq x y z
N MET A 1 8.76 -20.13 51.44
CA MET A 1 8.26 -18.77 51.30
C MET A 1 7.93 -18.50 49.83
N THR A 2 6.70 -18.73 49.42
CA THR A 2 6.21 -18.45 48.09
C THR A 2 5.97 -16.95 48.00
N LYS A 3 6.80 -16.23 47.24
CA LYS A 3 6.53 -14.83 46.89
C LYS A 3 5.19 -14.78 46.16
N ARG A 4 4.20 -14.13 46.78
CA ARG A 4 2.97 -13.73 46.08
C ARG A 4 3.39 -12.94 44.83
N ILE A 5 3.05 -13.46 43.68
CA ILE A 5 3.11 -12.71 42.44
C ILE A 5 2.01 -11.64 42.58
N ASP A 6 2.41 -10.41 42.66
CA ASP A 6 1.51 -9.26 42.75
C ASP A 6 0.67 -9.24 41.48
N ASN A 7 -0.65 -9.39 41.64
CA ASN A 7 -1.63 -9.46 40.54
C ASN A 7 -1.91 -8.10 39.87
N ALA A 8 -0.98 -7.15 39.94
CA ALA A 8 -1.06 -5.95 39.12
C ALA A 8 -0.96 -6.36 37.64
N THR A 9 -1.87 -5.87 36.84
CA THR A 9 -1.90 -6.09 35.38
C THR A 9 -0.49 -5.98 34.82
N PRO A 10 0.05 -7.04 34.19
CA PRO A 10 1.40 -6.98 33.66
C PRO A 10 1.46 -5.90 32.57
N THR A 11 2.22 -4.87 32.83
CA THR A 11 2.56 -3.91 31.77
C THR A 11 3.51 -4.59 30.80
N ILE A 12 3.53 -4.13 29.55
CA ILE A 12 4.45 -4.66 28.56
C ILE A 12 5.92 -4.52 29.03
N GLU A 13 6.24 -3.49 29.82
CA GLU A 13 7.55 -3.33 30.45
C GLU A 13 7.94 -4.51 31.33
N ARG A 14 6.99 -5.07 32.11
CA ARG A 14 7.24 -6.27 32.89
C ARG A 14 7.45 -7.48 32.02
N CYS A 15 6.68 -7.61 30.95
CA CYS A 15 6.88 -8.68 29.98
C CYS A 15 8.25 -8.56 29.32
N VAL A 16 8.65 -7.36 28.92
CA VAL A 16 9.93 -7.09 28.26
C VAL A 16 11.10 -7.36 29.18
N THR A 17 11.03 -6.95 30.44
CA THR A 17 12.12 -7.17 31.42
C THR A 17 12.25 -8.62 31.85
N SER A 18 11.21 -9.43 31.73
CA SER A 18 11.23 -10.87 32.05
C SER A 18 11.75 -11.76 30.91
N TYR A 19 11.89 -11.21 29.69
CA TYR A 19 12.40 -11.95 28.52
C TYR A 19 13.82 -11.52 28.17
N PRO A 20 14.68 -12.45 27.75
CA PRO A 20 16.02 -12.10 27.27
C PRO A 20 15.96 -11.15 26.09
N ALA A 21 16.81 -10.11 26.10
CA ALA A 21 16.87 -9.10 25.00
C ALA A 21 17.05 -9.73 23.60
N ARG A 22 17.72 -10.89 23.51
CA ARG A 22 17.89 -11.66 22.29
C ARG A 22 16.58 -12.15 21.64
N ARG A 23 15.43 -11.98 22.27
CA ARG A 23 14.11 -12.31 21.74
C ARG A 23 13.40 -11.15 21.06
N GLY A 24 14.06 -10.04 20.86
CA GLY A 24 13.52 -8.90 20.12
C GLY A 24 12.55 -8.01 20.90
N TYR A 25 12.33 -8.27 22.18
CA TYR A 25 11.52 -7.39 23.01
C TYR A 25 12.25 -6.06 23.25
N ARG A 26 11.52 -4.95 23.14
CA ARG A 26 12.08 -3.61 23.31
C ARG A 26 11.54 -2.97 24.58
N PRO A 27 12.43 -2.52 25.50
CA PRO A 27 12.01 -1.75 26.67
C PRO A 27 11.29 -0.46 26.26
N GLY A 28 10.31 -0.04 27.03
CA GLY A 28 9.62 1.23 26.83
C GLY A 28 8.47 1.20 25.83
N VAL A 29 8.16 0.06 25.25
CA VAL A 29 6.92 -0.10 24.47
C VAL A 29 5.75 -0.28 25.43
N VAL A 30 4.78 0.61 25.36
CA VAL A 30 3.57 0.56 26.16
C VAL A 30 2.39 0.31 25.24
N TYR A 31 1.66 -0.76 25.47
CA TYR A 31 0.41 -1.00 24.74
C TYR A 31 -0.57 0.13 25.06
N PRO A 32 -1.28 0.65 24.06
CA PRO A 32 -2.37 1.56 24.35
C PRO A 32 -3.42 0.86 25.22
N PRO A 33 -4.13 1.60 26.08
CA PRO A 33 -5.10 1.01 27.02
C PRO A 33 -6.29 0.35 26.33
N HIS A 34 -6.46 0.58 25.05
CA HIS A 34 -7.45 -0.04 24.18
C HIS A 34 -6.87 -0.26 22.80
N VAL A 35 -7.39 -1.23 22.09
CA VAL A 35 -6.98 -1.50 20.71
C VAL A 35 -7.40 -0.33 19.84
N PRO A 36 -6.47 0.30 19.08
CA PRO A 36 -6.81 1.38 18.17
C PRO A 36 -7.89 0.95 17.18
N GLY A 37 -8.87 1.82 16.96
CA GLY A 37 -9.85 1.62 15.91
C GLY A 37 -9.30 2.00 14.54
N VAL A 38 -10.05 1.67 13.51
CA VAL A 38 -9.78 2.07 12.11
C VAL A 38 -10.78 3.10 11.60
N LYS A 39 -11.51 3.75 12.53
CA LYS A 39 -12.53 4.73 12.18
C LYS A 39 -11.95 5.81 11.27
N ASP A 40 -12.71 6.16 10.24
CA ASP A 40 -12.38 7.15 9.22
C ASP A 40 -11.11 6.85 8.40
N SER A 41 -10.43 5.71 8.64
CA SER A 41 -9.24 5.32 7.88
C SER A 41 -9.58 4.97 6.43
N ILE A 42 -8.62 5.22 5.55
CA ILE A 42 -8.67 4.82 4.15
C ILE A 42 -7.45 3.94 3.86
N ASP A 43 -7.70 2.73 3.37
CA ASP A 43 -6.66 1.84 2.88
C ASP A 43 -6.39 2.14 1.40
N LEU A 44 -5.21 2.64 1.07
CA LEU A 44 -4.82 2.99 -0.29
C LEU A 44 -4.24 1.82 -1.09
N HIS A 45 -4.00 0.70 -0.45
CA HIS A 45 -3.34 -0.43 -1.09
C HIS A 45 -3.90 -1.75 -0.55
N CYS A 46 -4.83 -2.33 -1.29
CA CYS A 46 -5.52 -3.55 -0.93
C CYS A 46 -5.75 -4.44 -2.16
N HIS A 47 -5.71 -5.74 -1.96
CA HIS A 47 -5.93 -6.73 -3.00
C HIS A 47 -7.18 -7.56 -2.69
N ALA A 48 -8.06 -7.69 -3.67
CA ALA A 48 -9.29 -8.47 -3.58
C ALA A 48 -9.60 -9.16 -4.94
N HIS A 49 -8.58 -9.73 -5.56
CA HIS A 49 -8.76 -10.53 -6.76
C HIS A 49 -8.98 -12.01 -6.42
N GLU A 50 -9.27 -12.80 -7.46
CA GLU A 50 -9.55 -14.22 -7.35
C GLU A 50 -8.46 -14.99 -6.56
N GLY A 51 -8.87 -15.77 -5.58
CA GLY A 51 -7.97 -16.51 -4.70
C GLY A 51 -7.47 -15.75 -3.47
N GLN A 52 -7.87 -14.50 -3.30
CA GLN A 52 -7.58 -13.68 -2.14
C GLN A 52 -8.85 -13.39 -1.30
N GLN A 53 -8.93 -12.23 -0.66
CA GLN A 53 -10.12 -11.85 0.10
C GLN A 53 -11.26 -11.40 -0.83
N ASP A 54 -12.51 -11.70 -0.45
CA ASP A 54 -13.69 -11.26 -1.17
C ASP A 54 -13.92 -9.75 -0.99
N ALA A 55 -14.01 -9.00 -2.09
CA ALA A 55 -14.10 -7.55 -2.08
C ALA A 55 -15.38 -7.04 -1.38
N LEU A 56 -16.53 -7.70 -1.60
CA LEU A 56 -17.80 -7.30 -0.97
C LEU A 56 -17.81 -7.61 0.53
N ALA A 57 -17.35 -8.79 0.91
CA ALA A 57 -17.25 -9.16 2.32
C ALA A 57 -16.31 -8.21 3.08
N LEU A 58 -15.18 -7.86 2.46
CA LEU A 58 -14.24 -6.91 3.03
C LEU A 58 -14.84 -5.50 3.14
N ALA A 59 -15.53 -5.03 2.11
CA ALA A 59 -16.19 -3.72 2.12
C ALA A 59 -17.26 -3.61 3.23
N LYS A 60 -18.05 -4.67 3.44
CA LYS A 60 -19.03 -4.75 4.56
C LYS A 60 -18.31 -4.68 5.91
N LEU A 61 -17.27 -5.49 6.10
CA LEU A 61 -16.48 -5.49 7.33
C LEU A 61 -15.84 -4.12 7.62
N ALA A 62 -15.30 -3.47 6.59
CA ALA A 62 -14.72 -2.14 6.70
C ALA A 62 -15.78 -1.09 7.06
N SER A 63 -16.99 -1.19 6.49
CA SER A 63 -18.15 -0.35 6.84
C SER A 63 -18.55 -0.53 8.31
N GLU A 64 -18.70 -1.78 8.76
CA GLU A 64 -19.00 -2.11 10.16
C GLU A 64 -17.91 -1.62 11.14
N SER A 65 -16.68 -1.56 10.68
CA SER A 65 -15.53 -1.07 11.46
C SER A 65 -15.38 0.46 11.43
N GLY A 66 -16.25 1.16 10.68
CA GLY A 66 -16.25 2.62 10.56
C GLY A 66 -15.11 3.17 9.70
N MET A 67 -14.49 2.38 8.84
CA MET A 67 -13.54 2.89 7.85
C MET A 67 -14.27 3.83 6.87
N ARG A 68 -13.51 4.74 6.26
CA ARG A 68 -14.04 5.65 5.25
C ARG A 68 -13.96 5.07 3.83
N GLY A 69 -12.93 4.27 3.55
CA GLY A 69 -12.81 3.69 2.22
C GLY A 69 -11.65 2.74 2.00
N ILE A 70 -11.69 2.08 0.85
CA ILE A 70 -10.63 1.17 0.37
C ILE A 70 -10.38 1.43 -1.12
N LEU A 71 -9.10 1.64 -1.48
CA LEU A 71 -8.63 1.61 -2.85
C LEU A 71 -8.08 0.21 -3.16
N TYR A 72 -8.84 -0.55 -3.95
CA TYR A 72 -8.42 -1.87 -4.40
C TYR A 72 -7.38 -1.73 -5.53
N LYS A 73 -6.11 -1.98 -5.25
CA LYS A 73 -5.07 -2.07 -6.27
C LYS A 73 -5.41 -3.15 -7.29
N THR A 74 -5.95 -4.29 -6.81
CA THR A 74 -6.49 -5.34 -7.64
C THR A 74 -7.86 -5.76 -7.14
N ILE A 75 -8.81 -5.96 -8.05
CA ILE A 75 -10.16 -6.41 -7.76
C ILE A 75 -10.69 -7.32 -8.88
N GLY A 76 -11.39 -8.39 -8.50
CA GLY A 76 -11.96 -9.33 -9.45
C GLY A 76 -10.91 -10.21 -10.13
N SER A 77 -11.15 -10.63 -11.38
CA SER A 77 -10.20 -11.46 -12.11
C SER A 77 -9.10 -10.64 -12.76
N ILE A 78 -7.86 -11.07 -12.59
CA ILE A 78 -6.68 -10.52 -13.27
C ILE A 78 -6.25 -11.40 -14.47
N SER A 79 -6.99 -12.46 -14.76
CA SER A 79 -6.78 -13.27 -15.96
C SER A 79 -7.39 -12.56 -17.19
N GLY A 80 -6.61 -12.46 -18.25
CA GLY A 80 -7.05 -11.80 -19.47
C GLY A 80 -6.89 -10.29 -19.48
N GLU A 81 -7.90 -9.53 -19.88
CA GLU A 81 -7.89 -8.08 -19.87
C GLU A 81 -8.39 -7.57 -18.51
N TYR A 82 -7.54 -6.89 -17.80
CA TYR A 82 -7.88 -6.35 -16.47
C TYR A 82 -8.79 -5.12 -16.60
N ARG A 83 -10.01 -5.21 -16.06
CA ARG A 83 -11.09 -4.21 -16.12
C ARG A 83 -11.55 -3.87 -14.68
N PRO A 84 -10.78 -3.12 -13.89
CA PRO A 84 -11.05 -2.90 -12.48
C PRO A 84 -12.39 -2.23 -12.19
N MET A 85 -12.80 -1.25 -12.99
CA MET A 85 -14.09 -0.58 -12.79
C MET A 85 -15.28 -1.50 -13.05
N ALA A 86 -15.18 -2.39 -14.03
CA ALA A 86 -16.23 -3.39 -14.31
C ALA A 86 -16.34 -4.41 -13.16
N ALA A 87 -15.23 -4.73 -12.50
CA ALA A 87 -15.22 -5.59 -11.32
C ALA A 87 -15.73 -4.88 -10.05
N LEU A 88 -15.47 -3.59 -9.91
CA LEU A 88 -15.88 -2.79 -8.75
C LEU A 88 -17.38 -2.50 -8.73
N GLN A 89 -18.00 -2.21 -9.88
CA GLN A 89 -19.41 -1.79 -9.96
C GLN A 89 -20.39 -2.73 -9.23
N PRO A 90 -20.33 -4.07 -9.40
CA PRO A 90 -21.19 -4.99 -8.66
C PRO A 90 -20.97 -4.91 -7.14
N VAL A 91 -19.71 -4.75 -6.70
CA VAL A 91 -19.36 -4.65 -5.28
C VAL A 91 -20.02 -3.43 -4.67
N VAL A 92 -19.90 -2.26 -5.30
CA VAL A 92 -20.51 -1.01 -4.82
C VAL A 92 -22.03 -1.12 -4.79
N SER A 93 -22.65 -1.69 -5.84
CA SER A 93 -24.11 -1.86 -5.91
C SER A 93 -24.64 -2.77 -4.81
N GLU A 94 -23.98 -3.89 -4.54
CA GLU A 94 -24.40 -4.84 -3.49
C GLU A 94 -24.07 -4.30 -2.08
N LEU A 95 -23.00 -3.56 -1.92
CA LEU A 95 -22.65 -2.88 -0.69
C LEU A 95 -23.71 -1.84 -0.32
N GLN A 96 -24.19 -1.05 -1.29
CA GLN A 96 -25.24 -0.06 -1.06
C GLN A 96 -26.57 -0.72 -0.65
N LYS A 97 -26.98 -1.77 -1.35
CA LYS A 97 -28.19 -2.53 -0.96
C LYS A 97 -28.10 -3.10 0.46
N TRP A 98 -26.91 -3.61 0.81
CA TRP A 98 -26.68 -4.13 2.15
C TRP A 98 -26.74 -3.00 3.19
N SER A 99 -26.10 -1.87 2.93
CA SER A 99 -26.10 -0.66 3.77
C SER A 99 -27.56 -0.17 4.01
N ASP A 100 -28.35 -0.03 2.96
CA ASP A 100 -29.76 0.37 3.04
C ASP A 100 -30.59 -0.61 3.88
N GLY A 101 -30.25 -1.89 3.85
CA GLY A 101 -30.95 -2.93 4.62
C GLY A 101 -30.60 -3.01 6.09
N CYS A 102 -29.38 -2.65 6.49
CA CYS A 102 -28.90 -2.77 7.87
C CYS A 102 -28.67 -1.43 8.58
N GLY A 103 -28.67 -0.31 7.86
CA GLY A 103 -28.45 1.04 8.42
C GLY A 103 -26.98 1.33 8.79
N VAL A 104 -26.05 0.50 8.34
CA VAL A 104 -24.60 0.76 8.45
C VAL A 104 -24.17 1.57 7.24
N GLU A 105 -23.48 2.69 7.43
CA GLU A 105 -22.98 3.53 6.34
C GLU A 105 -21.97 2.75 5.49
N ALA A 106 -22.19 2.72 4.18
CA ALA A 106 -21.28 2.08 3.24
C ALA A 106 -19.99 2.87 3.09
N ILE A 107 -18.85 2.20 3.12
CA ILE A 107 -17.56 2.82 2.79
C ILE A 107 -17.51 3.23 1.32
N GLN A 108 -16.61 4.14 0.99
CA GLN A 108 -16.24 4.40 -0.39
C GLN A 108 -15.27 3.33 -0.90
N CYS A 109 -15.53 2.83 -2.09
CA CYS A 109 -14.68 1.85 -2.75
C CYS A 109 -14.15 2.44 -4.06
N TRP A 110 -12.85 2.35 -4.26
CA TRP A 110 -12.18 2.75 -5.49
C TRP A 110 -11.44 1.57 -6.11
N ALA A 111 -11.26 1.62 -7.41
CA ALA A 111 -10.44 0.66 -8.13
C ALA A 111 -9.14 1.30 -8.62
N GLY A 112 -8.09 0.51 -8.59
CA GLY A 112 -6.78 0.83 -9.15
C GLY A 112 -6.51 0.09 -10.46
N TYR A 113 -5.62 0.62 -11.26
CA TYR A 113 -5.14 0.02 -12.50
C TYR A 113 -3.63 -0.18 -12.47
N GLY A 114 -3.20 -1.43 -12.56
CA GLY A 114 -1.78 -1.74 -12.77
C GLY A 114 -1.44 -1.70 -14.26
N LEU A 115 -0.51 -0.82 -14.63
CA LEU A 115 -0.15 -0.56 -16.03
C LEU A 115 0.29 -1.80 -16.81
N THR A 116 0.81 -2.81 -16.10
CA THR A 116 1.34 -4.06 -16.67
C THR A 116 0.67 -5.30 -16.06
N MET A 117 -0.53 -5.16 -15.52
CA MET A 117 -1.19 -6.27 -14.82
C MET A 117 -1.80 -7.32 -15.76
N ASP A 118 -2.26 -6.92 -16.92
CA ASP A 118 -2.72 -7.90 -17.91
C ASP A 118 -1.53 -8.51 -18.65
N ASN A 119 -1.67 -9.76 -19.09
CA ASN A 119 -0.63 -10.51 -19.81
C ASN A 119 -0.36 -9.99 -21.23
N LYS A 120 -0.84 -8.78 -21.57
CA LYS A 120 -0.63 -8.12 -22.86
C LYS A 120 0.31 -6.94 -22.69
N PRO A 121 1.03 -6.54 -23.74
CA PRO A 121 1.87 -5.36 -23.69
C PRO A 121 1.09 -4.14 -23.16
N PRO A 122 1.68 -3.35 -22.24
CA PRO A 122 1.06 -2.14 -21.75
C PRO A 122 0.81 -1.16 -22.90
N SER A 123 -0.28 -0.40 -22.84
CA SER A 123 -0.63 0.58 -23.87
C SER A 123 -1.23 1.85 -23.26
N LEU A 124 -0.91 3.01 -23.87
CA LEU A 124 -1.50 4.29 -23.45
C LEU A 124 -3.01 4.34 -23.71
N GLU A 125 -3.50 3.61 -24.70
CA GLU A 125 -4.93 3.50 -24.98
C GLU A 125 -5.68 2.80 -23.83
N LYS A 126 -5.15 1.68 -23.35
CA LYS A 126 -5.71 0.99 -22.19
C LYS A 126 -5.66 1.86 -20.94
N LEU A 127 -4.54 2.54 -20.72
CA LEU A 127 -4.40 3.47 -19.59
C LEU A 127 -5.47 4.57 -19.68
N ARG A 128 -5.60 5.23 -20.83
CA ARG A 128 -6.60 6.28 -21.05
C ARG A 128 -8.01 5.77 -20.77
N ARG A 129 -8.37 4.61 -21.29
CA ARG A 129 -9.68 4.01 -21.06
C ARG A 129 -9.95 3.80 -19.57
N ASN A 130 -9.02 3.22 -18.82
CA ASN A 130 -9.21 2.99 -17.39
C ASN A 130 -9.30 4.30 -16.60
N LEU A 131 -8.52 5.32 -16.98
CA LEU A 131 -8.63 6.67 -16.40
C LEU A 131 -10.00 7.31 -16.71
N ASP A 132 -10.49 7.17 -17.94
CA ASP A 132 -11.81 7.67 -18.37
C ASP A 132 -12.98 6.90 -17.69
N GLU A 133 -12.78 5.64 -17.34
CA GLU A 133 -13.72 4.82 -16.56
C GLU A 133 -13.72 5.20 -15.06
N GLY A 134 -12.73 5.96 -14.56
CA GLY A 134 -12.70 6.52 -13.21
C GLY A 134 -11.88 5.73 -12.18
N VAL A 135 -10.81 5.05 -12.59
CA VAL A 135 -9.85 4.50 -11.62
C VAL A 135 -9.23 5.60 -10.78
N ALA A 136 -9.05 5.37 -9.49
CA ALA A 136 -8.52 6.34 -8.55
C ALA A 136 -7.02 6.20 -8.28
N GLY A 137 -6.39 5.14 -8.77
CA GLY A 137 -4.97 4.90 -8.64
C GLY A 137 -4.39 4.16 -9.83
N VAL A 138 -3.16 4.48 -10.20
CA VAL A 138 -2.41 3.78 -11.26
C VAL A 138 -1.08 3.32 -10.68
N TRP A 139 -0.81 2.01 -10.80
CA TRP A 139 0.48 1.42 -10.44
C TRP A 139 1.35 1.25 -11.68
N LEU A 140 2.57 1.76 -11.63
CA LEU A 140 3.63 1.45 -12.59
C LEU A 140 4.01 -0.03 -12.46
N PRO A 141 4.89 -0.59 -13.33
CA PRO A 141 5.20 -2.01 -13.30
C PRO A 141 5.51 -2.53 -11.89
N VAL A 142 4.89 -3.65 -11.53
CA VAL A 142 4.99 -4.27 -10.20
C VAL A 142 5.68 -5.65 -10.30
N PHE A 143 4.96 -6.76 -10.19
CA PHE A 143 5.53 -8.11 -10.18
C PHE A 143 6.27 -8.49 -11.47
N ASN A 144 5.92 -7.92 -12.60
CA ASN A 144 6.61 -8.06 -13.88
C ASN A 144 7.63 -6.93 -14.14
N HIS A 145 8.07 -6.24 -13.09
CA HIS A 145 9.19 -5.30 -13.14
C HIS A 145 10.51 -6.05 -13.07
N ALA A 146 11.52 -5.62 -13.81
CA ALA A 146 12.87 -6.22 -13.81
C ALA A 146 13.47 -6.27 -12.39
N ASN A 147 13.24 -5.23 -11.58
CA ASN A 147 13.68 -5.18 -10.19
C ASN A 147 13.07 -6.28 -9.34
N THR A 148 11.80 -6.63 -9.56
CA THR A 148 11.13 -7.73 -8.87
C THR A 148 11.79 -9.05 -9.20
N TYR A 149 12.05 -9.35 -10.49
CA TYR A 149 12.77 -10.55 -10.89
C TYR A 149 14.17 -10.62 -10.28
N ASN A 150 14.84 -9.47 -10.16
CA ASN A 150 16.17 -9.41 -9.57
C ASN A 150 16.17 -9.62 -8.05
N LYS A 151 15.18 -9.11 -7.33
CA LYS A 151 15.16 -9.13 -5.86
C LYS A 151 14.53 -10.38 -5.27
N VAL A 152 13.44 -10.87 -5.87
CA VAL A 152 12.65 -11.99 -5.31
C VAL A 152 12.41 -13.12 -6.30
N GLY A 153 12.83 -12.97 -7.54
CA GLY A 153 12.61 -13.93 -8.61
C GLY A 153 11.29 -13.75 -9.34
N GLY A 154 11.19 -14.47 -10.45
CA GLY A 154 9.99 -14.54 -11.26
C GLY A 154 8.87 -15.24 -10.51
N ARG A 155 7.67 -14.68 -10.61
CA ARG A 155 6.57 -15.17 -9.88
C ARG A 155 5.28 -15.05 -10.61
N THR A 156 4.68 -16.16 -10.79
CA THR A 156 3.43 -16.28 -11.54
C THR A 156 2.27 -16.82 -10.71
N ILE A 157 2.58 -17.51 -9.62
CA ILE A 157 1.59 -18.19 -8.77
C ILE A 157 0.49 -17.25 -8.26
N TRP A 158 0.82 -16.02 -7.94
CA TRP A 158 -0.11 -15.07 -7.38
C TRP A 158 -0.98 -14.35 -8.43
N MET A 159 -0.44 -14.25 -9.65
CA MET A 159 -1.09 -13.55 -10.75
C MET A 159 -1.77 -14.50 -11.73
N ASP A 160 -1.38 -15.77 -11.72
CA ASP A 160 -1.97 -16.82 -12.52
C ASP A 160 -2.04 -18.13 -11.71
N PRO A 161 -3.21 -18.42 -11.12
CA PRO A 161 -3.42 -19.67 -10.36
C PRO A 161 -3.17 -20.93 -11.17
N ALA A 162 -3.25 -20.85 -12.51
CA ALA A 162 -2.96 -21.96 -13.42
C ALA A 162 -1.48 -22.07 -13.77
N ALA A 163 -0.65 -21.11 -13.36
CA ALA A 163 0.79 -21.16 -13.60
C ALA A 163 1.43 -22.32 -12.84
N ASP A 164 2.35 -23.01 -13.50
CA ASP A 164 3.14 -24.05 -12.86
C ASP A 164 3.88 -23.49 -11.63
N PRO A 165 3.67 -24.03 -10.42
CA PRO A 165 4.43 -23.65 -9.23
C PRO A 165 5.95 -23.73 -9.41
N LYS A 166 6.41 -24.56 -10.35
CA LYS A 166 7.82 -24.67 -10.73
C LYS A 166 8.31 -23.50 -11.60
N ALA A 167 7.41 -22.68 -12.13
CA ALA A 167 7.76 -21.47 -12.86
C ALA A 167 8.26 -20.35 -11.93
N HIS A 168 8.16 -20.52 -10.61
CA HIS A 168 8.78 -19.61 -9.67
C HIS A 168 10.30 -19.75 -9.77
N THR A 169 10.96 -18.69 -10.19
CA THR A 169 12.42 -18.64 -10.27
C THR A 169 13.01 -18.01 -9.01
N ALA A 170 14.18 -18.47 -8.62
CA ALA A 170 15.01 -17.73 -7.67
C ALA A 170 15.32 -16.32 -8.22
N PRO A 171 15.81 -15.38 -7.37
CA PRO A 171 16.30 -14.09 -7.84
C PRO A 171 17.25 -14.25 -9.03
N LEU A 172 16.99 -13.47 -10.07
CA LEU A 172 17.76 -13.52 -11.32
C LEU A 172 18.89 -12.49 -11.32
N PRO A 173 20.01 -12.76 -11.99
CA PRO A 173 20.98 -11.74 -12.32
C PRO A 173 20.29 -10.56 -13.05
N TRP A 174 20.82 -9.35 -12.88
CA TRP A 174 20.20 -8.15 -13.44
C TRP A 174 19.96 -8.22 -14.97
N ASP A 175 20.97 -8.68 -15.73
CA ASP A 175 20.86 -8.81 -17.19
C ASP A 175 19.76 -9.79 -17.63
N GLU A 176 19.53 -10.84 -16.85
CA GLU A 176 18.41 -11.76 -17.10
C GLU A 176 17.08 -11.13 -16.70
N SER A 177 17.03 -10.42 -15.58
CA SER A 177 15.85 -9.71 -15.13
C SER A 177 15.34 -8.70 -16.16
N LEU A 178 16.23 -8.00 -16.86
CA LEU A 178 15.90 -7.07 -17.94
C LEU A 178 15.26 -7.75 -19.16
N LYS A 179 15.51 -9.05 -19.38
CA LYS A 179 14.90 -9.80 -20.49
C LYS A 179 13.47 -10.24 -20.18
N HIS A 180 13.16 -10.39 -18.90
CA HIS A 180 11.88 -10.91 -18.44
C HIS A 180 10.93 -9.81 -17.95
N GLY A 181 11.47 -8.75 -17.38
CA GLY A 181 10.68 -7.71 -16.70
C GLY A 181 10.73 -6.36 -17.42
N HIS A 182 9.74 -5.54 -17.08
CA HIS A 182 9.70 -4.14 -17.49
C HIS A 182 10.78 -3.35 -16.74
N TYR A 183 11.45 -2.45 -17.47
CA TYR A 183 12.36 -1.46 -16.91
C TYR A 183 12.09 -0.12 -17.58
N MET A 184 11.92 0.91 -16.78
CA MET A 184 11.36 2.18 -17.24
C MET A 184 12.40 3.11 -17.87
N LEU A 185 13.71 2.93 -17.60
CA LEU A 185 14.75 3.78 -18.15
C LEU A 185 15.35 3.21 -19.45
N ASP A 186 15.78 4.10 -20.29
CA ASP A 186 16.62 3.79 -21.46
C ASP A 186 18.11 3.66 -21.07
N GLU A 187 18.97 3.37 -22.04
CA GLU A 187 20.42 3.21 -21.85
C GLU A 187 21.11 4.49 -21.36
N ARG A 188 20.47 5.64 -21.46
CA ARG A 188 20.96 6.95 -21.00
C ARG A 188 20.43 7.31 -19.61
N GLY A 189 19.71 6.39 -18.95
CA GLY A 189 19.10 6.62 -17.63
C GLY A 189 17.87 7.55 -17.65
N LYS A 190 17.24 7.76 -18.83
CA LYS A 190 16.04 8.58 -18.95
C LYS A 190 14.79 7.72 -19.07
N LEU A 191 13.66 8.21 -18.55
CA LEU A 191 12.38 7.54 -18.73
C LEU A 191 12.07 7.32 -20.20
N LYS A 192 11.81 6.07 -20.57
CA LYS A 192 11.34 5.70 -21.90
C LYS A 192 10.07 6.48 -22.24
N PRO A 193 9.86 6.88 -23.50
CA PRO A 193 8.72 7.71 -23.92
C PRO A 193 7.38 7.20 -23.40
N PHE A 194 7.15 5.90 -23.50
CA PHE A 194 5.92 5.26 -23.02
C PHE A 194 5.61 5.59 -21.55
N TYR A 195 6.58 5.40 -20.63
CA TYR A 195 6.36 5.64 -19.20
C TYR A 195 6.25 7.12 -18.86
N ARG A 196 7.03 7.96 -19.53
CA ARG A 196 6.92 9.41 -19.40
C ARG A 196 5.52 9.89 -19.80
N ASP A 197 4.99 9.41 -20.93
CA ASP A 197 3.69 9.79 -21.43
C ASP A 197 2.55 9.22 -20.57
N ALA A 198 2.73 8.00 -20.02
CA ALA A 198 1.81 7.42 -19.04
C ALA A 198 1.73 8.27 -17.75
N VAL A 199 2.86 8.67 -17.18
CA VAL A 199 2.90 9.54 -15.98
C VAL A 199 2.22 10.88 -16.24
N LYS A 200 2.48 11.52 -17.40
CA LYS A 200 1.81 12.76 -17.78
C LYS A 200 0.29 12.60 -17.85
N MET A 201 -0.17 11.51 -18.48
CA MET A 201 -1.60 11.21 -18.62
C MET A 201 -2.28 11.02 -17.26
N VAL A 202 -1.61 10.39 -16.30
CA VAL A 202 -2.09 10.21 -14.93
C VAL A 202 -2.13 11.56 -14.20
N ALA A 203 -1.08 12.37 -14.32
CA ALA A 203 -1.01 13.69 -13.72
C ALA A 203 -2.08 14.65 -14.29
N GLU A 204 -2.32 14.64 -15.60
CA GLU A 204 -3.38 15.42 -16.26
C GLU A 204 -4.79 15.09 -15.76
N ARG A 205 -5.01 13.87 -15.28
CA ARG A 205 -6.30 13.41 -14.71
C ARG A 205 -6.33 13.54 -13.19
N ASP A 206 -5.26 14.00 -12.58
CA ASP A 206 -5.10 14.15 -11.12
C ASP A 206 -5.41 12.84 -10.35
N VAL A 207 -4.98 11.69 -10.89
CA VAL A 207 -5.16 10.35 -10.32
C VAL A 207 -3.89 9.94 -9.58
N ALA A 208 -4.00 9.25 -8.44
CA ALA A 208 -2.86 8.79 -7.66
C ALA A 208 -1.94 7.86 -8.47
N LEU A 209 -0.62 8.09 -8.41
CA LEU A 209 0.40 7.32 -9.12
C LEU A 209 1.30 6.58 -8.12
N PHE A 210 1.39 5.27 -8.25
CA PHE A 210 2.16 4.40 -7.35
C PHE A 210 3.32 3.73 -8.08
N PHE A 211 4.51 3.66 -7.44
CA PHE A 211 5.73 3.07 -8.03
C PHE A 211 6.65 2.37 -7.03
N GLY A 212 6.06 1.52 -6.18
CA GLY A 212 6.76 0.79 -5.11
C GLY A 212 7.68 -0.36 -5.55
N HIS A 213 7.83 -0.66 -6.85
CA HIS A 213 8.75 -1.70 -7.35
C HIS A 213 9.89 -1.14 -8.20
N ALA A 214 9.92 0.18 -8.38
CA ALA A 214 10.93 0.85 -9.18
C ALA A 214 12.32 0.78 -8.50
N THR A 215 13.37 0.73 -9.31
CA THR A 215 14.76 0.89 -8.83
C THR A 215 15.02 2.34 -8.40
N HIS A 216 16.05 2.57 -7.57
CA HIS A 216 16.42 3.93 -7.18
C HIS A 216 16.64 4.87 -8.39
N PRO A 217 17.37 4.49 -9.47
CA PRO A 217 17.47 5.35 -10.64
C PRO A 217 16.12 5.70 -11.28
N GLU A 218 15.17 4.75 -11.33
CA GLU A 218 13.83 5.00 -11.85
C GLU A 218 13.03 5.92 -10.93
N ILE A 219 13.12 5.73 -9.61
CA ILE A 219 12.47 6.58 -8.60
C ILE A 219 12.93 8.04 -8.77
N TYR A 220 14.22 8.29 -8.90
CA TYR A 220 14.73 9.64 -9.09
C TYR A 220 14.33 10.24 -10.44
N ALA A 221 14.34 9.45 -11.51
CA ALA A 221 13.87 9.92 -12.83
C ALA A 221 12.35 10.22 -12.83
N LEU A 222 11.55 9.45 -12.06
CA LEU A 222 10.14 9.73 -11.84
C LEU A 222 9.95 10.98 -10.98
N ALA A 223 10.77 11.16 -9.95
CA ALA A 223 10.74 12.32 -9.07
C ALA A 223 10.98 13.63 -9.84
N GLU A 224 11.98 13.66 -10.72
CA GLU A 224 12.25 14.80 -11.61
C GLU A 224 11.02 15.13 -12.50
N LEU A 225 10.38 14.10 -13.04
CA LEU A 225 9.19 14.29 -13.87
C LEU A 225 7.99 14.79 -13.03
N VAL A 226 7.74 14.19 -11.87
CA VAL A 226 6.67 14.57 -10.93
C VAL A 226 6.83 16.03 -10.52
N GLU A 227 8.04 16.45 -10.12
CA GLU A 227 8.36 17.83 -9.77
C GLU A 227 8.11 18.78 -10.94
N SER A 228 8.59 18.42 -12.15
CA SER A 228 8.40 19.24 -13.35
C SER A 228 6.94 19.45 -13.76
N LEU A 229 6.06 18.53 -13.37
CA LEU A 229 4.62 18.57 -13.62
C LEU A 229 3.85 19.29 -12.49
N GLY A 230 4.47 19.55 -11.33
CA GLY A 230 3.79 20.00 -10.14
C GLY A 230 2.74 19.00 -9.64
N PHE A 231 3.00 17.70 -9.81
CA PHE A 231 2.04 16.66 -9.51
C PHE A 231 2.19 16.16 -8.06
N GLU A 232 1.13 16.26 -7.26
CA GLU A 232 1.16 16.05 -5.80
C GLU A 232 0.61 14.68 -5.34
N ARG A 233 0.18 13.81 -6.28
CA ARG A 233 -0.39 12.50 -5.93
C ARG A 233 0.51 11.34 -6.36
N ALA A 234 1.82 11.56 -6.26
CA ALA A 234 2.83 10.53 -6.50
C ALA A 234 3.19 9.82 -5.19
N ILE A 235 3.23 8.49 -5.20
CA ILE A 235 3.30 7.67 -4.01
C ILE A 235 4.32 6.55 -4.22
N ILE A 236 5.20 6.36 -3.25
CA ILE A 236 6.05 5.17 -3.16
C ILE A 236 5.43 4.23 -2.13
N ASP A 237 4.98 3.06 -2.59
CA ASP A 237 4.50 1.98 -1.73
C ASP A 237 5.67 1.27 -1.03
N HIS A 238 5.41 0.76 0.17
CA HIS A 238 6.27 -0.14 0.95
C HIS A 238 7.76 0.22 0.81
N PRO A 239 8.17 1.45 1.21
CA PRO A 239 9.51 1.98 0.93
C PRO A 239 10.65 1.21 1.61
N PHE A 240 10.39 0.32 2.56
CA PHE A 240 11.36 -0.59 3.17
C PHE A 240 11.30 -2.02 2.62
N SER A 241 10.45 -2.26 1.63
CA SER A 241 10.42 -3.56 0.96
C SER A 241 11.75 -3.85 0.23
N PRO A 242 12.09 -5.11 -0.06
CA PRO A 242 13.31 -5.46 -0.77
C PRO A 242 13.37 -4.87 -2.20
N PHE A 243 12.25 -4.42 -2.75
CA PHE A 243 12.20 -3.78 -4.07
C PHE A 243 12.75 -2.36 -4.03
N VAL A 244 12.48 -1.62 -2.96
CA VAL A 244 12.73 -0.19 -2.84
C VAL A 244 13.88 0.09 -1.87
N ASP A 245 13.78 -0.39 -0.64
CA ASP A 245 14.76 -0.26 0.45
C ASP A 245 15.38 1.14 0.58
N LEU A 246 14.53 2.16 0.69
CA LEU A 246 14.96 3.54 0.86
C LEU A 246 15.52 3.79 2.27
N THR A 247 16.53 4.64 2.33
CA THR A 247 16.94 5.27 3.58
C THR A 247 16.03 6.46 3.93
N VAL A 248 15.97 6.83 5.20
CA VAL A 248 15.21 8.02 5.63
C VAL A 248 15.70 9.29 4.92
N ALA A 249 17.01 9.40 4.67
CA ALA A 249 17.57 10.54 3.94
C ALA A 249 17.03 10.63 2.50
N GLN A 250 16.96 9.51 1.79
CA GLN A 250 16.38 9.45 0.45
C GLN A 250 14.86 9.78 0.48
N MET A 251 14.13 9.29 1.47
CA MET A 251 12.73 9.66 1.64
C MET A 251 12.57 11.17 1.86
N GLN A 252 13.44 11.78 2.70
CA GLN A 252 13.44 13.23 2.93
C GLN A 252 13.73 14.04 1.64
N GLU A 253 14.53 13.53 0.74
CA GLU A 253 14.76 14.14 -0.58
C GLU A 253 13.50 14.05 -1.44
N LEU A 254 12.86 12.89 -1.49
CA LEU A 254 11.70 12.60 -2.34
C LEU A 254 10.44 13.35 -1.89
N VAL A 255 10.22 13.51 -0.58
CA VAL A 255 9.05 14.25 -0.11
C VAL A 255 9.12 15.76 -0.39
N ARG A 256 10.32 16.32 -0.55
CA ARG A 256 10.49 17.74 -0.93
C ARG A 256 9.97 18.03 -2.34
N VAL A 257 9.92 17.02 -3.19
CA VAL A 257 9.37 17.14 -4.56
C VAL A 257 7.94 16.62 -4.65
N GLY A 258 7.24 16.44 -3.52
CA GLY A 258 5.82 16.12 -3.48
C GLY A 258 5.48 14.63 -3.50
N ILE A 259 6.46 13.74 -3.28
CA ILE A 259 6.21 12.30 -3.24
C ILE A 259 5.83 11.86 -1.83
N THR A 260 4.73 11.13 -1.70
CA THR A 260 4.26 10.55 -0.43
C THR A 260 4.84 9.16 -0.21
N MET A 261 5.22 8.84 1.03
CA MET A 261 5.65 7.50 1.46
C MET A 261 4.46 6.72 1.99
N ASN A 262 4.11 5.60 1.38
CA ASN A 262 3.03 4.73 1.82
C ASN A 262 3.61 3.47 2.47
N PHE A 263 3.70 3.46 3.79
CA PHE A 263 4.13 2.25 4.52
C PHE A 263 2.97 1.27 4.63
N THR A 264 3.28 -0.02 4.51
CA THR A 264 2.25 -1.06 4.49
C THR A 264 2.43 -2.07 5.62
N TYR A 265 1.32 -2.74 5.99
CA TYR A 265 1.39 -3.85 6.94
C TYR A 265 2.23 -5.01 6.40
N ASP A 266 2.25 -5.22 5.08
CA ASP A 266 3.08 -6.24 4.45
C ASP A 266 4.56 -6.12 4.86
N GLU A 267 5.09 -4.89 4.93
CA GLU A 267 6.48 -4.66 5.34
C GLU A 267 6.78 -5.24 6.73
N ILE A 268 5.86 -5.07 7.68
CA ILE A 268 6.02 -5.56 9.06
C ILE A 268 5.51 -6.99 9.27
N SER A 269 4.97 -7.60 8.23
CA SER A 269 4.52 -8.98 8.27
C SER A 269 5.69 -9.95 8.47
N PRO A 270 5.44 -11.18 8.92
CA PRO A 270 6.48 -12.21 8.99
C PRO A 270 7.15 -12.52 7.65
N LEU A 271 6.55 -12.14 6.51
CA LEU A 271 7.09 -12.40 5.17
C LEU A 271 8.24 -11.44 4.84
N LEU A 272 8.08 -10.15 5.12
CA LEU A 272 9.14 -9.16 4.87
C LEU A 272 9.96 -8.85 6.12
N GLY A 273 9.37 -8.94 7.31
CA GLY A 273 10.08 -8.88 8.59
C GLY A 273 10.73 -7.54 8.90
N VAL A 274 10.24 -6.45 8.33
CA VAL A 274 10.68 -5.10 8.68
C VAL A 274 10.27 -4.81 10.12
N ASP A 275 11.21 -4.31 10.91
CA ASP A 275 10.91 -3.89 12.27
C ASP A 275 9.91 -2.72 12.27
N PRO A 276 8.72 -2.84 12.90
CA PRO A 276 7.75 -1.75 12.94
C PRO A 276 8.33 -0.45 13.51
N LYS A 277 9.33 -0.54 14.38
CA LYS A 277 10.03 0.65 14.91
C LYS A 277 10.77 1.43 13.81
N ARG A 278 11.27 0.75 12.78
CA ARG A 278 11.91 1.40 11.62
C ARG A 278 10.91 2.27 10.87
N ILE A 279 9.66 1.82 10.72
CA ILE A 279 8.58 2.64 10.12
C ILE A 279 8.28 3.86 10.97
N TYR A 280 8.11 3.68 12.29
CA TYR A 280 7.91 4.80 13.20
C TYR A 280 9.05 5.84 13.11
N ASP A 281 10.31 5.40 13.12
CA ASP A 281 11.46 6.30 13.01
C ASP A 281 11.50 7.03 11.67
N ALA A 282 11.09 6.36 10.58
CA ALA A 282 10.96 6.99 9.27
C ALA A 282 9.85 8.05 9.27
N ILE A 283 8.67 7.76 9.83
CA ILE A 283 7.58 8.75 9.95
C ILE A 283 8.08 10.00 10.71
N ARG A 284 8.82 9.81 11.81
CA ARG A 284 9.40 10.94 12.55
C ARG A 284 10.45 11.70 11.77
N GLY A 285 11.23 11.00 10.95
CA GLY A 285 12.26 11.62 10.11
C GLY A 285 11.73 12.36 8.88
N VAL A 286 10.63 11.87 8.32
CA VAL A 286 10.04 12.39 7.08
C VAL A 286 8.98 13.47 7.36
N GLY A 287 8.21 13.32 8.44
CA GLY A 287 7.05 14.13 8.79
C GLY A 287 5.73 13.41 8.48
N VAL A 288 4.77 13.48 9.41
CA VAL A 288 3.46 12.79 9.28
C VAL A 288 2.66 13.27 8.08
N GLU A 289 2.86 14.51 7.65
CA GLU A 289 2.19 15.13 6.51
C GLU A 289 2.55 14.51 5.15
N HIS A 290 3.66 13.77 5.09
CA HIS A 290 4.19 13.15 3.88
C HIS A 290 4.04 11.63 3.87
N VAL A 291 3.27 11.08 4.80
CA VAL A 291 3.18 9.63 5.00
C VAL A 291 1.74 9.17 4.99
N THR A 292 1.51 7.97 4.44
CA THR A 292 0.28 7.20 4.59
C THR A 292 0.59 5.82 5.14
N LEU A 293 -0.39 5.20 5.79
CA LEU A 293 -0.36 3.80 6.19
C LEU A 293 -1.44 3.04 5.42
N SER A 294 -1.08 1.88 4.89
CA SER A 294 -1.97 0.99 4.13
C SER A 294 -1.77 -0.47 4.51
N SER A 295 -2.62 -1.34 4.03
CA SER A 295 -2.52 -2.75 4.38
C SER A 295 -1.56 -3.54 3.49
N ASP A 296 -1.61 -3.36 2.20
CA ASP A 296 -1.11 -4.29 1.18
C ASP A 296 -1.61 -5.72 1.42
N ALA A 297 -2.82 -5.83 2.00
CA ALA A 297 -3.45 -7.09 2.32
C ALA A 297 -4.09 -7.73 1.10
N GLY A 298 -4.14 -9.06 1.14
CA GLY A 298 -4.73 -9.87 0.08
C GLY A 298 -4.02 -11.21 -0.04
N GLU A 299 -2.79 -11.31 0.43
CA GLU A 299 -2.08 -12.57 0.48
C GLU A 299 -2.77 -13.54 1.46
N PRO A 300 -2.91 -14.84 1.10
CA PRO A 300 -3.66 -15.81 1.91
C PRO A 300 -3.16 -15.98 3.35
N LEU A 301 -1.90 -15.61 3.62
CA LEU A 301 -1.29 -15.69 4.95
C LEU A 301 -1.48 -14.42 5.78
N PHE A 302 -2.05 -13.37 5.21
CA PHE A 302 -2.29 -12.11 5.91
C PHE A 302 -3.68 -12.08 6.55
N PRO A 303 -3.84 -11.32 7.63
CA PRO A 303 -5.16 -10.88 8.04
C PRO A 303 -5.83 -10.08 6.92
N HIS A 304 -7.15 -9.93 6.97
CA HIS A 304 -7.85 -9.03 6.05
C HIS A 304 -7.42 -7.56 6.28
N SER A 305 -7.64 -6.70 5.26
CA SER A 305 -7.21 -5.30 5.24
C SER A 305 -7.55 -4.52 6.52
N VAL A 306 -8.78 -4.63 7.03
CA VAL A 306 -9.23 -3.93 8.26
C VAL A 306 -8.34 -4.25 9.46
N GLU A 307 -7.98 -5.53 9.64
CA GLU A 307 -7.11 -5.95 10.72
C GLU A 307 -5.66 -5.52 10.50
N CYS A 308 -5.17 -5.57 9.25
CA CYS A 308 -3.85 -5.07 8.90
C CYS A 308 -3.72 -3.57 9.20
N MET A 309 -4.73 -2.77 8.83
CA MET A 309 -4.79 -1.34 9.14
C MET A 309 -4.78 -1.08 10.64
N ARG A 310 -5.58 -1.86 11.39
CA ARG A 310 -5.64 -1.76 12.84
C ARG A 310 -4.29 -2.08 13.48
N LEU A 311 -3.60 -3.11 13.00
CA LEU A 311 -2.31 -3.54 13.53
C LEU A 311 -1.20 -2.53 13.24
N ILE A 312 -1.05 -2.07 11.99
CA ILE A 312 0.00 -1.10 11.65
C ILE A 312 -0.20 0.22 12.39
N ARG A 313 -1.44 0.74 12.45
CA ARG A 313 -1.78 1.90 13.25
C ARG A 313 -1.41 1.69 14.72
N GLY A 314 -1.81 0.55 15.29
CA GLY A 314 -1.54 0.20 16.68
C GLY A 314 -0.05 0.14 17.02
N TYR A 315 0.78 -0.40 16.14
CA TYR A 315 2.24 -0.37 16.33
C TYR A 315 2.78 1.05 16.34
N MET A 316 2.31 1.92 15.45
CA MET A 316 2.79 3.30 15.40
C MET A 316 2.40 4.08 16.65
N GLU A 317 1.16 3.92 17.13
CA GLU A 317 0.70 4.51 18.39
C GLU A 317 1.47 3.95 19.60
N ALA A 318 1.74 2.64 19.63
CA ALA A 318 2.53 2.01 20.69
C ALA A 318 3.98 2.52 20.76
N PHE A 319 4.55 2.94 19.64
CA PHE A 319 5.87 3.59 19.61
C PHE A 319 5.83 5.09 19.92
N GLY A 320 4.66 5.69 20.02
CA GLY A 320 4.49 7.08 20.44
C GLY A 320 3.96 8.05 19.39
N LEU A 321 3.35 7.54 18.30
CA LEU A 321 2.54 8.38 17.44
C LEU A 321 1.26 8.75 18.20
N SER A 322 0.94 10.02 18.28
CA SER A 322 -0.32 10.46 18.89
C SER A 322 -1.53 10.07 18.04
N GLY A 323 -2.71 9.94 18.64
CA GLY A 323 -3.94 9.65 17.89
C GLY A 323 -4.20 10.64 16.76
N ALA A 324 -3.93 11.93 16.98
CA ALA A 324 -4.08 12.96 15.94
C ALA A 324 -3.07 12.76 14.78
N GLU A 325 -1.84 12.38 15.07
CA GLU A 325 -0.85 12.05 14.02
C GLU A 325 -1.22 10.75 13.30
N ALA A 326 -1.75 9.75 14.01
CA ALA A 326 -2.27 8.52 13.40
C ALA A 326 -3.46 8.83 12.46
N ASP A 327 -4.34 9.76 12.83
CA ASP A 327 -5.43 10.22 11.95
C ASP A 327 -4.91 10.97 10.72
N ILE A 328 -3.81 11.70 10.82
CA ILE A 328 -3.19 12.31 9.62
C ILE A 328 -2.75 11.23 8.64
N VAL A 329 -2.00 10.24 9.09
CA VAL A 329 -1.41 9.21 8.21
C VAL A 329 -2.40 8.14 7.75
N CYS A 330 -3.49 7.89 8.49
CA CYS A 330 -4.49 6.88 8.14
C CYS A 330 -5.76 7.46 7.49
N CYS A 331 -6.07 8.75 7.72
CA CYS A 331 -7.33 9.33 7.30
C CYS A 331 -7.13 10.56 6.39
N THR A 332 -6.41 11.59 6.88
CA THR A 332 -6.31 12.88 6.18
C THR A 332 -5.48 12.79 4.90
N ASN A 333 -4.27 12.25 4.98
CA ASN A 333 -3.39 12.13 3.81
C ASN A 333 -3.96 11.17 2.76
N PRO A 334 -4.43 9.96 3.12
CA PRO A 334 -5.08 9.09 2.15
C PRO A 334 -6.28 9.73 1.46
N ALA A 335 -7.11 10.50 2.18
CA ALA A 335 -8.26 11.20 1.61
C ALA A 335 -7.86 12.19 0.50
N LYS A 336 -6.80 12.97 0.72
CA LYS A 336 -6.25 13.88 -0.30
C LYS A 336 -5.81 13.13 -1.56
N LEU A 337 -5.14 11.99 -1.38
CA LEU A 337 -4.58 11.20 -2.48
C LEU A 337 -5.67 10.56 -3.37
N VAL A 338 -6.83 10.19 -2.81
CA VAL A 338 -7.98 9.72 -3.59
C VAL A 338 -8.96 10.83 -4.00
N GLY A 339 -8.58 12.10 -3.80
CA GLY A 339 -9.38 13.23 -4.25
C GLY A 339 -10.58 13.58 -3.37
N LEU A 340 -10.63 13.07 -2.15
CA LEU A 340 -11.61 13.51 -1.17
C LEU A 340 -11.16 14.83 -0.56
N HIS A 341 -11.68 15.92 -1.05
CA HIS A 341 -11.53 17.21 -0.37
C HIS A 341 -12.31 17.18 0.95
N HIS A 342 -11.74 17.70 2.02
CA HIS A 342 -12.52 18.01 3.21
C HIS A 342 -13.60 19.01 2.78
N GLU A 343 -14.85 18.59 2.75
CA GLU A 343 -15.93 19.54 2.91
C GLU A 343 -15.70 20.18 4.29
N THR A 344 -15.15 21.39 4.29
CA THR A 344 -15.20 22.24 5.47
C THR A 344 -16.67 22.44 5.78
N THR A 345 -17.21 21.64 6.70
CA THR A 345 -18.46 21.94 7.34
C THR A 345 -18.28 23.29 8.02
N SER A 346 -18.63 24.34 7.30
CA SER A 346 -18.86 25.67 7.87
C SER A 346 -20.05 25.53 8.81
N ASN A 347 -19.76 25.37 10.09
CA ASN A 347 -20.73 25.65 11.15
C ASN A 347 -20.80 27.16 11.41
#